data_ba8323ee00cbeacb08a778f0398a96c4
#
_entry.id   ba8323ee00cbeacb08a778f0398a96c4
#
_cell.length_a   1.000
_cell.length_b   1.000
_cell.length_c   1.000
_cell.angle_alpha   90.00
_cell.angle_beta   90.00
_cell.angle_gamma   90.00
#
_symmetry.space_group_name_H-M   'P 1'
#
loop_
_entity.id
_entity.type
_entity.pdbx_description
1 polymer ?
#
loop_
_entity_poly.entity_id
_entity_poly.type
_entity_poly.pdbx_seq_one_letter_code
_entity_poly.pdbx_strand_id
1 'polypeptide(L)'
;NYVKDIVKALSRYDLLKEGSYTDVYALIDVEGHWTTLEGAKAFIGEVGKESVEKEKLMKFRVKKEFADLTYYLIKKVHPYEVPVINIF
;
A
#
# COMPACT_ATOMS: atom_id res chain seq x y z
N ASN A 1 -10.20 -7.21 -1.93
CA ASN A 1 -8.92 -7.22 -1.26
C ASN A 1 -7.93 -6.35 -2.02
N TYR A 2 -7.45 -5.30 -1.39
CA TYR A 2 -6.54 -4.34 -2.03
C TYR A 2 -5.23 -4.95 -2.49
N VAL A 3 -4.69 -5.94 -1.76
CA VAL A 3 -3.44 -6.60 -2.14
C VAL A 3 -3.58 -7.27 -3.50
N LYS A 4 -4.64 -8.02 -3.71
CA LYS A 4 -4.88 -8.70 -4.99
C LYS A 4 -5.06 -7.70 -6.13
N ASP A 5 -5.76 -6.62 -5.88
CA ASP A 5 -5.98 -5.57 -6.88
C ASP A 5 -4.67 -4.86 -7.24
N ILE A 6 -3.82 -4.58 -6.24
CA ILE A 6 -2.50 -3.99 -6.47
C ILE A 6 -1.63 -4.94 -7.28
N VAL A 7 -1.54 -6.21 -6.89
CA VAL A 7 -0.75 -7.20 -7.62
C VAL A 7 -1.20 -7.30 -9.07
N LYS A 8 -2.50 -7.37 -9.30
CA LYS A 8 -3.06 -7.45 -10.66
C LYS A 8 -2.71 -6.22 -11.50
N ALA A 9 -2.83 -5.03 -10.92
CA ALA A 9 -2.50 -3.79 -11.60
C ALA A 9 -1.01 -3.70 -11.96
N LEU A 10 -0.13 -4.06 -11.02
CA LEU A 10 1.31 -3.98 -11.23
C LEU A 10 1.81 -5.07 -12.18
N SER A 11 1.27 -6.28 -12.09
CA SER A 11 1.67 -7.39 -12.96
C SER A 11 1.28 -7.17 -14.40
N ARG A 12 0.23 -6.41 -14.65
CA ARG A 12 -0.19 -6.04 -16.01
C ARG A 12 0.92 -5.29 -16.75
N TYR A 13 1.79 -4.59 -16.04
CA TYR A 13 2.91 -3.83 -16.60
C TYR A 13 4.26 -4.50 -16.32
N ASP A 14 4.25 -5.78 -15.93
CA ASP A 14 5.46 -6.53 -15.56
C ASP A 14 6.29 -5.90 -14.46
N LEU A 15 5.67 -5.13 -13.58
CA LEU A 15 6.39 -4.42 -12.50
C LEU A 15 6.81 -5.33 -11.36
N LEU A 16 6.20 -6.49 -11.22
CA LEU A 16 6.54 -7.45 -10.16
C LEU A 16 7.34 -8.64 -10.70
N LYS A 17 8.02 -8.45 -11.83
CA LYS A 17 8.82 -9.49 -12.45
C LYS A 17 10.25 -9.45 -11.95
N GLU A 18 10.76 -10.61 -11.56
CA GLU A 18 12.16 -10.81 -11.14
C GLU A 18 12.71 -12.03 -11.88
N GLY A 19 13.58 -11.80 -12.88
CA GLY A 19 14.14 -12.87 -13.68
C GLY A 19 13.05 -13.69 -14.37
N SER A 20 12.96 -14.97 -14.01
CA SER A 20 11.96 -15.91 -14.56
C SER A 20 10.70 -16.01 -13.71
N TYR A 21 10.54 -15.13 -12.72
CA TYR A 21 9.38 -15.12 -11.84
C TYR A 21 8.57 -13.85 -12.05
N THR A 22 7.25 -13.98 -11.90
CA THR A 22 6.35 -12.83 -11.87
C THR A 22 5.56 -12.82 -10.57
N ASP A 23 4.86 -11.71 -10.31
CA ASP A 23 4.07 -11.53 -9.09
C ASP A 23 4.93 -11.68 -7.83
N VAL A 24 6.17 -11.17 -7.87
CA VAL A 24 7.11 -11.29 -6.76
C VAL A 24 6.89 -10.17 -5.76
N TYR A 25 6.42 -10.52 -4.60
CA TYR A 25 6.23 -9.59 -3.49
C TYR A 25 6.22 -10.34 -2.17
N ALA A 26 6.38 -9.61 -1.07
CA ALA A 26 6.26 -10.16 0.27
C ALA A 26 5.16 -9.42 1.02
N LEU A 27 4.44 -10.13 1.86
CA LEU A 27 3.45 -9.56 2.77
C LEU A 27 3.88 -9.79 4.20
N ILE A 28 3.75 -8.76 5.01
CA ILE A 28 4.06 -8.82 6.43
C ILE A 28 2.85 -8.30 7.18
N ASP A 29 2.40 -9.05 8.17
CA ASP A 29 1.34 -8.58 9.06
C ASP A 29 1.92 -7.56 10.02
N VAL A 30 1.28 -6.41 10.08
CA VAL A 30 1.67 -5.32 10.98
C VAL A 30 0.45 -4.82 11.73
N GLU A 31 0.72 -4.14 12.83
CA GLU A 31 -0.31 -3.49 13.63
C GLU A 31 -0.11 -1.99 13.53
N GLY A 32 -1.07 -1.32 12.93
CA GLY A 32 -1.04 0.13 12.79
C GLY A 32 -1.67 0.80 14.00
N HIS A 33 -1.06 1.85 14.48
CA HIS A 33 -1.53 2.64 15.61
C HIS A 33 -1.60 4.10 15.23
N TRP A 34 -2.67 4.77 15.63
CA TRP A 34 -2.78 6.21 15.47
C TRP A 34 -3.75 6.79 16.49
N THR A 35 -3.62 8.08 16.75
CA THR A 35 -4.56 8.83 17.59
C THR A 35 -5.18 9.93 16.71
N THR A 36 -6.50 9.95 16.67
CA THR A 36 -7.23 10.95 15.89
C THR A 36 -7.20 12.29 16.59
N LEU A 37 -6.76 13.33 15.89
CA LEU A 37 -6.74 14.69 16.41
C LEU A 37 -8.04 15.40 16.04
N GLU A 38 -8.38 16.42 16.80
CA GLU A 38 -9.53 17.29 16.54
C GLU A 38 -9.39 17.92 15.15
N GLY A 39 -10.50 17.97 14.40
CA GLY A 39 -10.52 18.47 13.05
C GLY A 39 -10.24 17.45 11.96
N ALA A 40 -9.82 16.25 12.32
CA ALA A 40 -9.60 15.18 11.35
C ALA A 40 -10.94 14.61 10.85
N LYS A 41 -10.99 14.27 9.56
CA LYS A 41 -12.10 13.49 9.01
C LYS A 41 -11.79 12.02 9.23
N ALA A 42 -12.20 11.48 10.37
CA ALA A 42 -11.91 10.11 10.72
C ALA A 42 -12.95 9.16 10.14
N PHE A 43 -12.52 8.20 9.33
CA PHE A 43 -13.36 7.07 8.94
C PHE A 43 -13.42 6.03 10.04
N ILE A 44 -12.35 5.91 10.81
CA ILE A 44 -12.22 4.95 11.90
C ILE A 44 -11.59 5.68 13.09
N GLY A 45 -12.17 5.48 14.25
CA GLY A 45 -11.66 6.03 15.49
C GLY A 45 -12.36 7.30 15.95
N GLU A 46 -12.10 7.66 17.18
CA GLU A 46 -12.64 8.85 17.82
C GLU A 46 -11.51 9.80 18.17
N VAL A 47 -11.79 11.10 18.14
CA VAL A 47 -10.84 12.13 18.55
C VAL A 47 -10.30 11.86 19.95
N GLY A 48 -8.99 11.91 20.10
CA GLY A 48 -8.31 11.72 21.37
C GLY A 48 -8.12 10.28 21.82
N LYS A 49 -8.64 9.32 21.07
CA LYS A 49 -8.47 7.90 21.38
C LYS A 49 -7.52 7.23 20.40
N GLU A 50 -6.73 6.30 20.92
CA GLU A 50 -5.86 5.49 20.08
C GLU A 50 -6.68 4.45 19.32
N SER A 51 -6.42 4.35 18.05
CA SER A 51 -6.94 3.28 17.20
C SER A 51 -5.85 2.28 16.92
N VAL A 52 -6.23 1.01 16.85
CA VAL A 52 -5.32 -0.10 16.53
C VAL A 52 -5.96 -0.89 15.40
N GLU A 53 -5.23 -1.10 14.33
CA GLU A 53 -5.75 -1.79 13.15
C GLU A 53 -4.73 -2.81 12.65
N LYS A 54 -5.22 -3.98 12.23
CA LYS A 54 -4.39 -4.96 11.55
C LYS A 54 -4.22 -4.54 10.10
N GLU A 55 -2.98 -4.46 9.65
CA GLU A 55 -2.64 -4.02 8.31
C GLU A 55 -1.67 -4.99 7.65
N LYS A 56 -1.53 -4.87 6.35
CA LYS A 56 -0.54 -5.60 5.56
C LYS A 56 0.52 -4.64 5.07
N LEU A 57 1.78 -4.98 5.31
CA LEU A 57 2.90 -4.31 4.68
C LEU A 57 3.31 -5.12 3.47
N MET A 58 3.22 -4.52 2.30
CA MET A 58 3.60 -5.15 1.04
C MET A 58 4.95 -4.61 0.60
N LYS A 59 5.90 -5.51 0.33
CA LYS A 59 7.25 -5.15 -0.13
C LYS A 59 7.52 -5.81 -1.46
N PHE A 60 8.06 -5.03 -2.39
CA PHE A 60 8.50 -5.53 -3.69
C PHE A 60 9.53 -4.57 -4.27
N ARG A 61 10.19 -5.01 -5.33
CA ARG A 61 11.16 -4.18 -6.03
C ARG A 61 10.65 -3.80 -7.42
N VAL A 62 10.90 -2.55 -7.80
CA VAL A 62 10.70 -2.08 -9.17
C VAL A 62 11.94 -1.30 -9.59
N LYS A 63 12.17 -1.22 -10.88
CA LYS A 63 13.22 -0.35 -11.40
C LYS A 63 12.89 1.11 -11.05
N LYS A 64 13.93 1.88 -10.74
CA LYS A 64 13.78 3.28 -10.34
C LYS A 64 12.97 4.10 -11.37
N GLU A 65 13.17 3.82 -12.66
CA GLU A 65 12.46 4.50 -13.75
C GLU A 65 10.96 4.25 -13.75
N PHE A 66 10.49 3.20 -13.07
CA PHE A 66 9.07 2.85 -12.98
C PHE A 66 8.44 3.20 -11.63
N ALA A 67 9.16 3.91 -10.77
CA ALA A 67 8.66 4.26 -9.44
C ALA A 67 7.39 5.12 -9.52
N ASP A 68 7.39 6.13 -10.39
CA ASP A 68 6.23 7.02 -10.54
C ASP A 68 5.02 6.29 -11.09
N LEU A 69 5.21 5.42 -12.08
CA LEU A 69 4.13 4.60 -12.62
C LEU A 69 3.55 3.69 -11.54
N THR A 70 4.42 3.04 -10.77
CA THR A 70 4.01 2.17 -9.66
C THR A 70 3.16 2.92 -8.65
N TYR A 71 3.61 4.09 -8.23
CA TYR A 71 2.88 4.95 -7.31
C TYR A 71 1.49 5.31 -7.85
N TYR A 72 1.43 5.72 -9.11
CA TYR A 72 0.18 6.08 -9.77
C TYR A 72 -0.81 4.90 -9.79
N LEU A 73 -0.34 3.71 -10.14
CA LEU A 73 -1.18 2.52 -10.20
C LEU A 73 -1.73 2.12 -8.84
N ILE A 74 -0.89 2.21 -7.79
CA ILE A 74 -1.33 1.90 -6.43
C ILE A 74 -2.40 2.88 -5.98
N LYS A 75 -2.21 4.17 -6.20
CA LYS A 75 -3.20 5.20 -5.84
C LYS A 75 -4.52 4.99 -6.56
N LYS A 76 -4.47 4.52 -7.79
CA LYS A 76 -5.67 4.29 -8.60
C LYS A 76 -6.53 3.15 -8.04
N VAL A 77 -5.92 2.09 -7.52
CA VAL A 77 -6.67 0.97 -6.95
C VAL A 77 -6.99 1.17 -5.47
N HIS A 78 -6.43 2.20 -4.85
CA HIS A 78 -6.60 2.51 -3.43
C HIS A 78 -7.07 3.96 -3.24
N PRO A 79 -8.24 4.34 -3.83
CA PRO A 79 -8.61 5.75 -3.95
C PRO A 79 -9.07 6.41 -2.66
N TYR A 80 -9.55 5.65 -1.69
CA TYR A 80 -10.14 6.19 -0.46
C TYR A 80 -9.16 6.37 0.68
N GLU A 81 -7.94 5.88 0.55
CA GLU A 81 -6.91 5.98 1.56
C GLU A 81 -5.62 6.47 0.92
N VAL A 82 -4.83 7.19 1.68
CA VAL A 82 -3.49 7.57 1.23
C VAL A 82 -2.56 6.42 1.55
N PRO A 83 -2.13 5.63 0.57
CA PRO A 83 -1.20 4.56 0.86
C PRO A 83 0.13 5.15 1.31
N VAL A 84 0.71 4.57 2.34
CA VAL A 84 2.05 4.95 2.77
C VAL A 84 3.03 4.18 1.90
N ILE A 85 3.73 4.90 1.03
CA ILE A 85 4.69 4.33 0.09
C ILE A 85 6.07 4.87 0.40
N ASN A 86 6.97 3.98 0.78
CA ASN A 86 8.36 4.30 1.04
C ASN A 86 9.21 3.72 -0.08
N ILE A 87 10.10 4.54 -0.63
CA ILE A 87 11.01 4.14 -1.71
C ILE A 87 12.42 4.13 -1.15
N PHE A 88 13.07 2.98 -1.23
CA PHE A 88 14.43 2.81 -0.72
C PHE A 88 15.45 2.68 -1.84
#